data_731080afd4c312c4b257329bdedbd218
#
_entry.id   731080afd4c312c4b257329bdedbd218
#
_cell.length_a   1.000
_cell.length_b   1.000
_cell.length_c   1.000
_cell.angle_alpha   90.00
_cell.angle_beta   90.00
_cell.angle_gamma   90.00
#
_symmetry.space_group_name_H-M   'P 1'
#
loop_
_entity.id
_entity.type
_entity.pdbx_description
1 polymer ?
#
loop_
_entity_poly.entity_id
_entity_poly.type
_entity_poly.pdbx_seq_one_letter_code
_entity_poly.pdbx_strand_id
1 'polypeptide(L)' 'MQKVLDFLRQTKSGASADEVASNIGVARVTARRYLDYMEKQRLIHVDIQYGSVGRPVNQYFIEE' A
#
# COMPACT_ATOMS: atom_id res chain seq x y z
N MET A 1 10.10 -3.24 6.67
CA MET A 1 8.65 -3.05 6.86
C MET A 1 8.30 -1.79 7.64
N GLN A 2 9.16 -1.35 8.52
CA GLN A 2 8.90 -0.12 9.27
C GLN A 2 8.71 1.08 8.36
N LYS A 3 9.49 1.15 7.28
CA LYS A 3 9.37 2.26 6.33
C LYS A 3 8.01 2.27 5.64
N VAL A 4 7.45 1.10 5.36
CA VAL A 4 6.12 1.00 4.75
C VAL A 4 5.06 1.50 5.71
N LEU A 5 5.13 1.09 6.97
CA LEU A 5 4.19 1.56 7.99
C LEU A 5 4.27 3.07 8.17
N ASP A 6 5.49 3.60 8.25
CA ASP A 6 5.69 5.03 8.42
C ASP A 6 5.11 5.81 7.24
N PHE A 7 5.34 5.31 6.03
CA PHE A 7 4.80 5.96 4.83
C PHE A 7 3.27 5.94 4.84
N LEU A 8 2.67 4.79 5.17
CA LEU A 8 1.22 4.67 5.18
C LEU A 8 0.58 5.51 6.28
N ARG A 9 1.27 5.70 7.40
CA ARG A 9 0.78 6.59 8.46
C ARG A 9 0.71 8.04 7.99
N GLN A 10 1.66 8.44 7.15
CA GLN A 10 1.68 9.79 6.61
C GLN A 10 0.67 9.98 5.49
N THR A 11 0.26 8.90 4.84
CA THR A 11 -0.62 8.94 3.68
C THR A 11 -2.01 8.49 4.08
N LYS A 12 -2.78 9.38 4.67
CA LYS A 12 -4.11 9.04 5.19
C LYS A 12 -5.10 8.65 4.09
N SER A 13 -4.87 9.10 2.88
CA SER A 13 -5.71 8.76 1.74
C SER A 13 -5.37 7.40 1.13
N GLY A 14 -4.38 6.71 1.70
CA GLY A 14 -3.95 5.43 1.19
C GLY A 14 -2.89 5.56 0.11
N ALA A 15 -2.29 4.45 -0.26
CA ALA A 15 -1.27 4.42 -1.29
C ALA A 15 -1.30 3.10 -2.04
N SER A 16 -0.96 3.15 -3.32
CA SER A 16 -0.83 1.94 -4.14
C SER A 16 0.53 1.29 -3.91
N ALA A 17 0.68 0.06 -4.38
CA ALA A 17 1.97 -0.63 -4.28
C ALA A 17 3.06 0.14 -5.03
N ASP A 18 2.72 0.75 -6.17
CA ASP A 18 3.67 1.57 -6.93
C ASP A 18 4.15 2.75 -6.12
N GLU A 19 3.25 3.44 -5.43
CA GLU A 19 3.61 4.58 -4.61
C GLU A 19 4.50 4.17 -3.44
N VAL A 20 4.16 3.06 -2.79
CA VAL A 20 4.96 2.53 -1.70
C VAL A 20 6.37 2.18 -2.21
N ALA A 21 6.44 1.49 -3.33
CA ALA A 21 7.73 1.07 -3.89
C ALA A 21 8.62 2.28 -4.19
N SER A 22 8.05 3.32 -4.80
CA SER A 22 8.79 4.53 -5.12
C SER A 22 9.30 5.22 -3.86
N ASN A 23 8.49 5.26 -2.82
CA ASN A 23 8.84 6.01 -1.61
C ASN A 23 9.86 5.29 -0.74
N ILE A 24 9.84 3.97 -0.70
CA ILE A 24 10.80 3.23 0.12
C ILE A 24 11.99 2.71 -0.68
N GLY A 25 11.98 2.93 -2.00
CA GLY A 25 13.14 2.60 -2.85
C GLY A 25 13.31 1.12 -3.12
N VAL A 26 12.22 0.38 -3.32
CA VAL A 26 12.26 -1.04 -3.65
C VAL A 26 11.47 -1.31 -4.93
N ALA A 27 11.62 -2.52 -5.47
CA ALA A 27 10.84 -2.93 -6.63
C ALA A 27 9.38 -3.09 -6.25
N ARG A 28 8.48 -2.88 -7.22
CA ARG A 28 7.04 -2.99 -7.00
C ARG A 28 6.65 -4.37 -6.45
N VAL A 29 7.26 -5.43 -6.98
CA VAL A 29 6.99 -6.78 -6.53
C VAL A 29 7.35 -6.94 -5.05
N THR A 30 8.47 -6.36 -4.63
CA THR A 30 8.90 -6.42 -3.24
C THR A 30 7.95 -5.66 -2.34
N ALA A 31 7.53 -4.46 -2.76
CA ALA A 31 6.57 -3.68 -2.00
C ALA A 31 5.25 -4.43 -1.85
N ARG A 32 4.79 -5.07 -2.93
CA ARG A 32 3.56 -5.84 -2.91
C ARG A 32 3.63 -6.99 -1.91
N ARG A 33 4.78 -7.66 -1.83
CA ARG A 33 4.96 -8.75 -0.88
C ARG A 33 4.90 -8.26 0.56
N TYR A 34 5.50 -7.11 0.84
CA TYR A 34 5.43 -6.50 2.16
C TYR A 34 3.98 -6.15 2.51
N LEU A 35 3.27 -5.55 1.57
CA LEU A 35 1.88 -5.14 1.79
C LEU A 35 0.97 -6.35 2.00
N ASP A 36 1.14 -7.40 1.22
CA ASP A 36 0.37 -8.63 1.39
C ASP A 36 0.61 -9.25 2.76
N TYR A 37 1.87 -9.28 3.19
CA TYR A 37 2.21 -9.80 4.51
C TYR A 37 1.56 -8.96 5.61
N MET A 38 1.65 -7.66 5.48
CA MET A 38 1.10 -6.75 6.49
C MET A 38 -0.42 -6.83 6.55
N GLU A 39 -1.07 -7.04 5.42
CA GLU A 39 -2.52 -7.23 5.39
C GLU A 39 -2.90 -8.51 6.15
N LYS A 40 -2.15 -9.59 5.95
CA LYS A 40 -2.40 -10.84 6.67
C LYS A 40 -2.22 -10.68 8.16
N GLN A 41 -1.33 -9.79 8.58
CA GLN A 41 -1.11 -9.50 9.99
C GLN A 41 -2.11 -8.48 10.53
N ARG A 42 -3.02 -8.01 9.68
CA ARG A 42 -4.04 -7.00 10.01
C ARG A 42 -3.45 -5.67 10.45
N LEU A 43 -2.28 -5.37 9.94
CA LEU A 43 -1.65 -4.06 10.16
C LEU A 43 -2.17 -3.01 9.20
N ILE A 44 -2.61 -3.45 8.04
CA ILE A 44 -3.17 -2.59 7.00
C ILE A 44 -4.37 -3.28 6.36
N HIS A 45 -5.17 -2.51 5.64
CA HIS A 45 -6.24 -3.08 4.84
C HIS A 45 -6.15 -2.54 3.41
N VAL A 46 -6.78 -3.24 2.49
CA VAL A 46 -6.77 -2.85 1.08
C VAL A 46 -8.19 -2.55 0.62
N ASP A 47 -8.33 -1.45 -0.14
CA ASP A 47 -9.56 -1.11 -0.83
C ASP A 47 -9.26 -1.03 -2.31
N ILE A 48 -10.19 -1.50 -3.13
CA ILE A 48 -10.06 -1.41 -4.57
C ILE A 48 -10.71 -0.13 -5.04
N GLN A 49 -9.91 0.74 -5.66
CA GLN A 49 -10.40 2.00 -6.21
C GLN A 49 -10.59 1.87 -7.71
N TYR A 50 -11.74 2.25 -8.20
CA TYR A 50 -12.03 2.24 -9.63
C TYR A 50 -11.84 3.66 -10.15
N GLY A 51 -10.75 3.85 -10.90
CA GLY A 51 -10.46 5.15 -11.48
C GLY A 51 -11.30 5.41 -12.73
N SER A 52 -11.20 6.63 -13.24
CA SER A 52 -11.96 7.06 -14.42
C SER A 52 -11.59 6.30 -15.69
N VAL A 53 -10.49 5.55 -15.67
CA VAL A 53 -10.00 4.78 -16.82
C VAL A 53 -10.43 3.32 -16.76
N GLY A 54 -11.21 2.94 -15.76
CA GLY A 54 -11.76 1.60 -15.65
C GLY A 54 -10.82 0.53 -15.11
N ARG A 55 -9.61 0.89 -14.70
CA ARG A 55 -8.69 -0.06 -14.10
C ARG A 55 -8.79 -0.02 -12.57
N PRO A 56 -9.07 -1.16 -11.93
CA PRO A 56 -9.05 -1.18 -10.47
C PRO A 56 -7.62 -1.02 -9.95
N VAL A 57 -7.47 -0.19 -8.93
CA VAL A 57 -6.17 0.04 -8.28
C VAL A 57 -6.34 -0.29 -6.81
N ASN A 58 -5.48 -1.14 -6.29
CA ASN A 58 -5.47 -1.47 -4.88
C ASN A 58 -4.85 -0.32 -4.09
N GLN A 59 -5.61 0.22 -3.15
CA GLN A 59 -5.14 1.27 -2.24
C GLN A 59 -4.98 0.65 -0.86
N TYR A 60 -3.82 0.83 -0.27
CA TYR A 60 -3.49 0.27 1.03
C TYR A 60 -3.56 1.35 2.10
N PHE A 61 -4.24 1.05 3.19
CA PHE A 61 -4.46 1.98 4.30
C PHE A 61 -3.96 1.37 5.59
N ILE A 62 -3.41 2.21 6.46
CA ILE A 62 -2.99 1.73 7.78
C ILE A 62 -4.23 1.40 8.61
N GLU A 63 -4.14 0.30 9.35
CA GLU A 63 -5.21 -0.13 10.25
C GLU A 63 -4.95 0.50 11.61
N GLU A 64 -5.87 1.30 12.08
CA GLU A 64 -5.74 1.98 13.38
C GLU A 64 -6.83 1.61 14.36
#